data_c2d889ea631a45945ec7ecac3137b6e0
#
_entry.id   c2d889ea631a45945ec7ecac3137b6e0
#
_cell.length_a   1.000
_cell.length_b   1.000
_cell.length_c   1.000
_cell.angle_alpha   90.00
_cell.angle_beta   90.00
_cell.angle_gamma   90.00
#
_symmetry.space_group_name_H-M   'P 1'
#
loop_
_entity.id
_entity.type
_entity.pdbx_description
1 polymer ?
#
loop_
_entity_poly.entity_id
_entity_poly.type
_entity_poly.pdbx_seq_one_letter_code
_entity_poly.pdbx_strand_id
1 'polypeptide(L)'
;MSQTIYDAFDVEYRIEYLGIKVHPEWKRNIRRWQYYSDSYNGGNEYRAGQYLIKYILESGEDYENRIKQTALDNHCKGVIETYNSFLFRVPPNREYGAIGNDPAIDAFYEDCDLDGRSFDAFMRDVSTYSSIYGHIWVMIDKPDTMVATRADELRQQIRPYVSMITPENVLDWSYERQP
;
A
#
# COMPACT_ATOMS: atom_id res chain seq x y z
N MET A 1 27.50 0.49 2.38
CA MET A 1 26.77 0.48 1.11
C MET A 1 25.58 1.42 1.28
N SER A 2 25.62 2.57 0.62
CA SER A 2 24.57 3.59 0.72
C SER A 2 23.32 3.05 0.04
N GLN A 3 22.26 2.80 0.82
CA GLN A 3 20.92 2.59 0.26
C GLN A 3 20.51 3.91 -0.41
N THR A 4 20.46 3.91 -1.72
CA THR A 4 19.99 5.06 -2.50
C THR A 4 18.51 5.22 -2.17
N ILE A 5 18.19 6.23 -1.38
CA ILE A 5 16.81 6.65 -1.13
C ILE A 5 16.31 7.15 -2.49
N TYR A 6 15.32 6.46 -3.04
CA TYR A 6 14.69 6.86 -4.30
C TYR A 6 13.88 8.14 -4.05
N ASP A 7 14.40 9.27 -4.51
CA ASP A 7 13.67 10.52 -4.54
C ASP A 7 12.51 10.41 -5.56
N ALA A 8 11.39 11.07 -5.27
CA ALA A 8 10.24 11.17 -6.19
C ALA A 8 10.66 11.67 -7.58
N PHE A 9 11.65 12.54 -7.63
CA PHE A 9 12.29 12.99 -8.85
C PHE A 9 12.88 11.84 -9.67
N ASP A 10 13.51 10.87 -9.02
CA ASP A 10 14.11 9.71 -9.68
C ASP A 10 13.05 8.81 -10.30
N VAL A 11 11.90 8.65 -9.64
CA VAL A 11 10.81 7.82 -10.15
C VAL A 11 10.13 8.48 -11.35
N GLU A 12 9.81 9.77 -11.28
CA GLU A 12 9.24 10.53 -12.40
C GLU A 12 10.20 10.54 -13.59
N TYR A 13 11.49 10.80 -13.37
CA TYR A 13 12.51 10.81 -14.40
C TYR A 13 12.70 9.44 -15.07
N ARG A 14 12.74 8.37 -14.29
CA ARG A 14 12.85 7.00 -14.83
C ARG A 14 11.64 6.58 -15.67
N ILE A 15 10.45 6.93 -15.22
CA ILE A 15 9.21 6.65 -15.94
C ILE A 15 9.21 7.39 -17.28
N GLU A 16 9.58 8.65 -17.29
CA GLU A 16 9.66 9.46 -18.51
C GLU A 16 10.77 8.96 -19.46
N TYR A 17 11.94 8.62 -18.91
CA TYR A 17 13.06 8.06 -19.68
C TYR A 17 12.74 6.70 -20.30
N LEU A 18 12.01 5.84 -19.60
CA LEU A 18 11.60 4.52 -20.09
C LEU A 18 10.37 4.58 -21.01
N GLY A 19 9.77 5.76 -21.20
CA GLY A 19 8.57 5.94 -22.01
C GLY A 19 7.35 5.19 -21.48
N ILE A 20 7.32 4.92 -20.16
CA ILE A 20 6.20 4.23 -19.52
C ILE A 20 5.00 5.17 -19.48
N LYS A 21 3.87 4.71 -20.03
CA LYS A 21 2.62 5.45 -19.93
C LYS A 21 2.13 5.47 -18.49
N VAL A 22 1.81 6.66 -17.99
CA VAL A 22 1.24 6.83 -16.65
C VAL A 22 -0.04 7.64 -16.71
N HIS A 23 -0.95 7.31 -15.81
CA HIS A 23 -2.22 8.02 -15.69
C HIS A 23 -2.00 9.48 -15.23
N PRO A 24 -2.74 10.47 -15.79
CA PRO A 24 -2.58 11.88 -15.39
C PRO A 24 -2.79 12.13 -13.88
N GLU A 25 -3.70 11.39 -13.25
CA GLU A 25 -3.92 11.45 -11.80
C GLU A 25 -2.72 10.94 -11.01
N TRP A 26 -2.02 9.92 -11.51
CA TRP A 26 -0.79 9.43 -10.90
C TRP A 26 0.27 10.54 -10.88
N LYS A 27 0.54 11.16 -12.04
CA LYS A 27 1.50 12.29 -12.14
C LYS A 27 1.16 13.45 -11.20
N ARG A 28 -0.13 13.74 -11.02
CA ARG A 28 -0.61 14.82 -10.15
C ARG A 28 -0.40 14.53 -8.67
N ASN A 29 -0.53 13.27 -8.27
CA ASN A 29 -0.64 12.90 -6.86
C ASN A 29 0.58 12.17 -6.29
N ILE A 30 1.53 11.68 -7.10
CA ILE A 30 2.65 10.87 -6.63
C ILE A 30 3.42 11.52 -5.48
N ARG A 31 3.75 12.81 -5.57
CA ARG A 31 4.45 13.54 -4.50
C ARG A 31 3.61 13.67 -3.23
N ARG A 32 2.28 13.79 -3.39
CA ARG A 32 1.36 13.86 -2.25
C ARG A 32 1.29 12.52 -1.53
N TRP A 33 1.21 11.43 -2.27
CA TRP A 33 1.20 10.09 -1.70
C TRP A 33 2.49 9.78 -0.96
N GLN A 34 3.65 10.13 -1.53
CA GLN A 34 4.93 10.00 -0.84
C GLN A 34 4.98 10.83 0.44
N TYR A 35 4.54 12.08 0.39
CA TYR A 35 4.46 12.91 1.59
C TYR A 35 3.58 12.27 2.68
N TYR A 36 2.47 11.65 2.32
CA TYR A 36 1.59 10.98 3.28
C TYR A 36 2.26 9.74 3.88
N SER A 37 2.90 8.92 3.06
CA SER A 37 3.65 7.75 3.50
C SER A 37 4.79 8.14 4.43
N ASP A 38 5.59 9.12 4.04
CA ASP A 38 6.72 9.60 4.83
C ASP A 38 6.26 10.25 6.14
N SER A 39 5.14 10.97 6.12
CA SER A 39 4.53 11.53 7.33
C SER A 39 4.02 10.46 8.29
N TYR A 40 3.50 9.35 7.77
CA TYR A 40 3.08 8.21 8.58
C TYR A 40 4.27 7.45 9.16
N ASN A 41 5.29 7.18 8.34
CA ASN A 41 6.50 6.48 8.77
C ASN A 41 7.35 7.34 9.71
N GLY A 42 7.47 8.64 9.40
CA GLY A 42 8.31 9.56 10.14
C GLY A 42 9.81 9.28 9.98
N GLY A 43 10.60 9.72 10.96
CA GLY A 43 12.01 9.35 11.04
C GLY A 43 12.84 9.79 9.83
N ASN A 44 13.60 8.84 9.27
CA ASN A 44 14.54 9.11 8.18
C ASN A 44 13.83 9.36 6.85
N GLU A 45 12.72 8.70 6.59
CA GLU A 45 11.91 8.85 5.38
C GLU A 45 11.40 10.29 5.29
N TYR A 46 10.83 10.81 6.36
CA TYR A 46 10.36 12.19 6.42
C TYR A 46 11.50 13.22 6.23
N ARG A 47 12.67 12.95 6.80
CA ARG A 47 13.85 13.82 6.62
C ARG A 47 14.36 13.78 5.18
N ALA A 48 14.38 12.61 4.57
CA ALA A 48 14.84 12.42 3.20
C ALA A 48 13.90 13.08 2.17
N GLY A 49 12.61 13.19 2.47
CA GLY A 49 11.60 13.84 1.63
C GLY A 49 11.76 15.35 1.48
N GLN A 50 12.70 15.97 2.21
CA GLN A 50 13.03 17.39 2.13
C GLN A 50 11.82 18.33 2.26
N TYR A 51 10.88 17.97 3.12
CA TYR A 51 9.64 18.76 3.34
C TYR A 51 9.86 20.06 4.11
N LEU A 52 11.05 20.24 4.69
CA LEU A 52 11.43 21.46 5.37
C LEU A 52 11.97 22.47 4.33
N ILE A 53 11.31 23.61 4.24
CA ILE A 53 11.71 24.67 3.35
C ILE A 53 12.94 25.37 3.92
N LYS A 54 13.96 25.56 3.09
CA LYS A 54 15.14 26.34 3.44
C LYS A 54 14.76 27.81 3.65
N TYR A 55 15.19 28.39 4.76
CA TYR A 55 14.98 29.81 5.03
C TYR A 55 15.90 30.65 4.12
N ILE A 56 15.41 31.79 3.65
CA ILE A 56 16.09 32.61 2.63
C ILE A 56 17.48 33.11 3.06
N LEU A 57 17.68 33.33 4.37
CA LEU A 57 18.93 33.76 4.96
C LEU A 57 19.76 32.65 5.59
N GLU A 58 19.28 31.42 5.51
CA GLU A 58 19.95 30.27 6.09
C GLU A 58 21.10 29.80 5.17
N SER A 59 22.28 29.52 5.75
CA SER A 59 23.37 28.90 5.00
C SER A 59 23.01 27.48 4.56
N GLY A 60 23.70 26.92 3.57
CA GLY A 60 23.51 25.52 3.18
C GLY A 60 23.83 24.56 4.32
N GLU A 61 24.87 24.82 5.07
CA GLU A 61 25.32 24.00 6.20
C GLU A 61 24.30 24.02 7.36
N ASP A 62 23.77 25.19 7.71
CA ASP A 62 22.75 25.31 8.76
C ASP A 62 21.47 24.58 8.37
N TYR A 63 21.04 24.66 7.11
CA TYR A 63 19.89 23.95 6.59
C TYR A 63 20.07 22.43 6.67
N GLU A 64 21.21 21.89 6.25
CA GLU A 64 21.51 20.47 6.38
C GLU A 64 21.55 20.00 7.84
N ASN A 65 22.17 20.80 8.72
CA ASN A 65 22.19 20.50 10.15
C ASN A 65 20.78 20.53 10.74
N ARG A 66 19.94 21.48 10.34
CA ARG A 66 18.54 21.55 10.76
C ARG A 66 17.74 20.34 10.30
N ILE A 67 17.89 19.88 9.05
CA ILE A 67 17.24 18.66 8.56
C ILE A 67 17.66 17.44 9.40
N LYS A 68 18.97 17.30 9.70
CA LYS A 68 19.49 16.17 10.49
C LYS A 68 18.97 16.15 11.93
N GLN A 69 18.74 17.33 12.50
CA GLN A 69 18.32 17.47 13.91
C GLN A 69 16.80 17.57 14.09
N THR A 70 16.05 17.83 13.02
CA THR A 70 14.59 17.97 13.12
C THR A 70 13.94 16.64 13.45
N ALA A 71 13.19 16.61 14.54
CA ALA A 71 12.32 15.52 14.89
C ALA A 71 10.90 15.82 14.40
N LEU A 72 10.24 14.81 13.80
CA LEU A 72 8.81 14.86 13.55
C LEU A 72 8.08 14.25 14.73
N ASP A 73 7.25 15.05 15.39
CA ASP A 73 6.28 14.51 16.36
C ASP A 73 5.13 13.88 15.57
N ASN A 74 5.22 12.56 15.38
CA ASN A 74 4.34 11.84 14.47
C ASN A 74 2.99 11.51 15.10
N HIS A 75 2.08 12.48 15.08
CA HIS A 75 0.70 12.28 15.49
C HIS A 75 -0.14 11.52 14.45
N CYS A 76 0.22 11.55 13.17
CA CYS A 76 -0.53 10.88 12.09
C CYS A 76 -0.61 9.38 12.33
N LYS A 77 0.51 8.74 12.64
CA LYS A 77 0.58 7.30 12.93
C LYS A 77 -0.30 6.93 14.13
N GLY A 78 -0.17 7.67 15.22
CA GLY A 78 -0.95 7.41 16.44
C GLY A 78 -2.47 7.51 16.21
N VAL A 79 -2.91 8.48 15.41
CA VAL A 79 -4.33 8.64 15.07
C VAL A 79 -4.83 7.46 14.23
N ILE A 80 -4.12 7.10 13.16
CA ILE A 80 -4.50 5.98 12.26
C ILE A 80 -4.53 4.67 13.04
N GLU A 81 -3.50 4.37 13.84
CA GLU A 81 -3.44 3.15 14.65
C GLU A 81 -4.57 3.09 15.69
N THR A 82 -4.92 4.22 16.28
CA THR A 82 -6.04 4.29 17.22
C THR A 82 -7.37 3.98 16.53
N TYR A 83 -7.65 4.61 15.39
CA TYR A 83 -8.87 4.32 14.61
C TYR A 83 -8.94 2.85 14.20
N ASN A 84 -7.84 2.29 13.68
CA ASN A 84 -7.78 0.89 13.30
C ASN A 84 -8.00 -0.05 14.49
N SER A 85 -7.45 0.27 15.66
CA SER A 85 -7.66 -0.54 16.85
C SER A 85 -9.13 -0.58 17.30
N PHE A 86 -9.86 0.51 17.09
CA PHE A 86 -11.30 0.54 17.36
C PHE A 86 -12.12 -0.21 16.31
N LEU A 87 -11.80 -0.03 15.02
CA LEU A 87 -12.50 -0.71 13.92
C LEU A 87 -12.39 -2.24 13.99
N PHE A 88 -11.21 -2.73 14.32
CA PHE A 88 -10.92 -4.17 14.37
C PHE A 88 -10.88 -4.74 15.78
N ARG A 89 -11.49 -4.05 16.74
CA ARG A 89 -11.56 -4.54 18.14
C ARG A 89 -12.40 -5.80 18.28
N VAL A 90 -13.45 -5.91 17.48
CA VAL A 90 -14.33 -7.07 17.45
C VAL A 90 -14.23 -7.68 16.06
N PRO A 91 -14.07 -9.02 15.95
CA PRO A 91 -14.09 -9.68 14.65
C PRO A 91 -15.38 -9.35 13.90
N PRO A 92 -15.33 -9.05 12.60
CA PRO A 92 -16.53 -8.76 11.82
C PRO A 92 -17.37 -10.01 11.67
N ASN A 93 -18.67 -9.89 11.85
CA ASN A 93 -19.62 -10.95 11.50
C ASN A 93 -19.87 -10.93 9.99
N ARG A 94 -19.69 -12.07 9.33
CA ARG A 94 -19.84 -12.23 7.89
C ARG A 94 -20.82 -13.34 7.59
N GLU A 95 -21.80 -13.04 6.75
CA GLU A 95 -22.80 -14.00 6.31
C GLU A 95 -22.60 -14.27 4.81
N TYR A 96 -22.26 -15.49 4.46
CA TYR A 96 -21.92 -15.88 3.08
C TYR A 96 -23.06 -16.61 2.35
N GLY A 97 -24.21 -16.77 3.00
CA GLY A 97 -25.32 -17.50 2.43
C GLY A 97 -24.94 -18.92 1.97
N ALA A 98 -25.29 -19.27 0.75
CA ALA A 98 -25.08 -20.62 0.23
C ALA A 98 -23.62 -21.04 0.06
N ILE A 99 -22.69 -20.09 -0.05
CA ILE A 99 -21.26 -20.39 -0.22
C ILE A 99 -20.49 -20.54 1.08
N GLY A 100 -21.13 -20.25 2.22
CA GLY A 100 -20.50 -20.28 3.55
C GLY A 100 -20.01 -21.66 4.02
N ASN A 101 -20.44 -22.73 3.35
CA ASN A 101 -20.02 -24.10 3.66
C ASN A 101 -18.92 -24.61 2.68
N ASP A 102 -18.41 -23.78 1.79
CA ASP A 102 -17.34 -24.21 0.87
C ASP A 102 -15.98 -24.17 1.61
N PRO A 103 -15.26 -25.29 1.71
CA PRO A 103 -13.95 -25.35 2.36
C PRO A 103 -12.91 -24.37 1.75
N ALA A 104 -13.12 -23.94 0.49
CA ALA A 104 -12.26 -22.94 -0.13
C ALA A 104 -12.39 -21.55 0.52
N ILE A 105 -13.57 -21.25 1.09
CA ILE A 105 -13.80 -19.99 1.82
C ILE A 105 -13.02 -20.01 3.14
N ASP A 106 -13.08 -21.11 3.88
CA ASP A 106 -12.33 -21.25 5.14
C ASP A 106 -10.82 -21.14 4.89
N ALA A 107 -10.31 -21.86 3.88
CA ALA A 107 -8.91 -21.79 3.49
C ALA A 107 -8.47 -20.36 3.06
N PHE A 108 -9.35 -19.61 2.38
CA PHE A 108 -9.09 -18.22 2.02
C PHE A 108 -9.05 -17.30 3.26
N TYR A 109 -9.89 -17.55 4.26
CA TYR A 109 -9.88 -16.77 5.48
C TYR A 109 -8.64 -16.99 6.35
N GLU A 110 -8.14 -18.20 6.39
CA GLU A 110 -6.94 -18.54 7.12
C GLU A 110 -5.67 -18.00 6.46
N ASP A 111 -5.66 -18.01 5.12
CA ASP A 111 -4.51 -17.57 4.33
C ASP A 111 -4.98 -16.95 3.01
N CYS A 112 -5.20 -15.65 3.00
CA CYS A 112 -5.79 -14.96 1.83
C CYS A 112 -4.77 -14.55 0.75
N ASP A 113 -3.48 -14.50 1.06
CA ASP A 113 -2.42 -14.04 0.16
C ASP A 113 -1.45 -15.15 -0.31
N LEU A 114 -1.65 -16.40 0.12
CA LEU A 114 -0.79 -17.56 -0.08
C LEU A 114 0.55 -17.49 0.68
N ASP A 115 0.72 -16.51 1.58
CA ASP A 115 1.90 -16.32 2.41
C ASP A 115 1.58 -16.54 3.92
N GLY A 116 0.38 -17.03 4.23
CA GLY A 116 -0.07 -17.37 5.58
C GLY A 116 -0.77 -16.22 6.33
N ARG A 117 -1.17 -15.15 5.65
CA ARG A 117 -1.88 -14.03 6.26
C ARG A 117 -3.38 -14.28 6.28
N SER A 118 -4.01 -14.14 7.45
CA SER A 118 -5.45 -14.21 7.56
C SER A 118 -6.14 -13.01 6.88
N PHE A 119 -7.34 -13.23 6.36
CA PHE A 119 -8.11 -12.16 5.71
C PHE A 119 -8.42 -10.99 6.65
N ASP A 120 -8.62 -11.23 7.95
CA ASP A 120 -8.82 -10.15 8.93
C ASP A 120 -7.57 -9.30 9.12
N ALA A 121 -6.39 -9.91 9.15
CA ALA A 121 -5.12 -9.18 9.20
C ALA A 121 -4.89 -8.37 7.91
N PHE A 122 -5.18 -8.97 6.75
CA PHE A 122 -5.12 -8.28 5.46
C PHE A 122 -6.04 -7.05 5.41
N MET A 123 -7.30 -7.18 5.84
CA MET A 123 -8.25 -6.06 5.86
C MET A 123 -7.86 -4.96 6.84
N ARG A 124 -7.17 -5.30 7.92
CA ARG A 124 -6.59 -4.30 8.84
C ARG A 124 -5.50 -3.49 8.15
N ASP A 125 -4.63 -4.14 7.41
CA ASP A 125 -3.60 -3.47 6.63
C ASP A 125 -4.21 -2.59 5.52
N VAL A 126 -5.21 -3.10 4.78
CA VAL A 126 -5.98 -2.33 3.79
C VAL A 126 -6.57 -1.06 4.42
N SER A 127 -7.14 -1.16 5.62
CA SER A 127 -7.68 -0.01 6.37
C SER A 127 -6.59 1.00 6.73
N THR A 128 -5.44 0.52 7.19
CA THR A 128 -4.29 1.36 7.54
C THR A 128 -3.81 2.14 6.30
N TYR A 129 -3.51 1.44 5.22
CA TYR A 129 -2.96 2.06 4.02
C TYR A 129 -3.99 2.93 3.28
N SER A 130 -5.27 2.55 3.28
CA SER A 130 -6.31 3.43 2.73
C SER A 130 -6.48 4.72 3.55
N SER A 131 -6.23 4.68 4.85
CA SER A 131 -6.21 5.88 5.69
C SER A 131 -5.01 6.79 5.41
N ILE A 132 -3.87 6.22 5.02
CA ILE A 132 -2.67 6.97 4.65
C ILE A 132 -2.85 7.62 3.28
N TYR A 133 -3.21 6.85 2.26
CA TYR A 133 -3.23 7.30 0.85
C TYR A 133 -4.58 7.85 0.38
N GLY A 134 -5.66 7.65 1.14
CA GLY A 134 -7.03 7.96 0.75
C GLY A 134 -7.72 6.86 -0.07
N HIS A 135 -6.96 5.95 -0.65
CA HIS A 135 -7.44 4.74 -1.33
C HIS A 135 -6.32 3.71 -1.42
N ILE A 136 -6.69 2.47 -1.71
CA ILE A 136 -5.78 1.36 -1.94
C ILE A 136 -6.34 0.45 -3.03
N TRP A 137 -5.48 -0.20 -3.78
CA TRP A 137 -5.88 -1.19 -4.77
C TRP A 137 -5.78 -2.58 -4.16
N VAL A 138 -6.83 -3.36 -4.31
CA VAL A 138 -6.83 -4.77 -3.95
C VAL A 138 -7.03 -5.56 -5.23
N MET A 139 -6.03 -6.33 -5.60
CA MET A 139 -6.07 -7.24 -6.75
C MET A 139 -6.48 -8.61 -6.25
N ILE A 140 -7.44 -9.22 -6.94
CA ILE A 140 -7.82 -10.61 -6.73
C ILE A 140 -7.35 -11.37 -7.95
N ASP A 141 -6.55 -12.40 -7.73
CA ASP A 141 -5.98 -13.22 -8.79
C ASP A 141 -6.07 -14.70 -8.44
N LYS A 142 -5.86 -15.55 -9.41
CA LYS A 142 -5.79 -17.00 -9.24
C LYS A 142 -4.65 -17.54 -10.11
N PRO A 143 -3.77 -18.42 -9.59
CA PRO A 143 -2.71 -19.01 -10.39
C PRO A 143 -3.27 -19.69 -11.64
N ASP A 144 -2.73 -19.35 -12.82
CA ASP A 144 -3.12 -19.93 -14.10
C ASP A 144 -2.44 -21.32 -14.27
N THR A 145 -2.96 -22.28 -13.52
CA THR A 145 -2.49 -23.68 -13.60
C THR A 145 -3.63 -24.54 -14.12
N MET A 146 -3.36 -25.19 -15.26
CA MET A 146 -4.30 -26.15 -15.84
C MET A 146 -4.27 -27.46 -15.04
N VAL A 147 -5.27 -27.65 -14.17
CA VAL A 147 -5.50 -28.91 -13.47
C VAL A 147 -6.79 -29.56 -13.97
N ALA A 148 -6.77 -30.88 -14.06
CA ALA A 148 -7.85 -31.62 -14.68
C ALA A 148 -9.12 -31.70 -13.82
N THR A 149 -9.00 -31.58 -12.48
CA THR A 149 -10.12 -31.72 -11.56
C THR A 149 -10.05 -30.75 -10.41
N ARG A 150 -11.21 -30.42 -9.82
CA ARG A 150 -11.31 -29.60 -8.58
C ARG A 150 -10.57 -30.27 -7.40
N ALA A 151 -10.49 -31.57 -7.36
CA ALA A 151 -9.75 -32.30 -6.33
C ALA A 151 -8.23 -32.04 -6.43
N ASP A 152 -7.72 -31.90 -7.65
CA ASP A 152 -6.31 -31.55 -7.89
C ASP A 152 -6.04 -30.07 -7.56
N GLU A 153 -6.98 -29.16 -7.85
CA GLU A 153 -6.88 -27.77 -7.41
C GLU A 153 -6.72 -27.67 -5.88
N LEU A 154 -7.55 -28.38 -5.15
CA LEU A 154 -7.50 -28.41 -3.67
C LEU A 154 -6.18 -29.00 -3.15
N ARG A 155 -5.68 -30.08 -3.76
CA ARG A 155 -4.39 -30.70 -3.38
C ARG A 155 -3.20 -29.80 -3.62
N GLN A 156 -3.24 -29.04 -4.71
CA GLN A 156 -2.18 -28.12 -5.13
C GLN A 156 -2.36 -26.70 -4.55
N GLN A 157 -3.38 -26.50 -3.71
CA GLN A 157 -3.73 -25.21 -3.11
C GLN A 157 -3.94 -24.09 -4.17
N ILE A 158 -4.43 -24.46 -5.37
CA ILE A 158 -4.75 -23.50 -6.42
C ILE A 158 -6.08 -22.85 -6.09
N ARG A 159 -6.01 -21.69 -5.50
CA ARG A 159 -7.17 -20.91 -5.06
C ARG A 159 -6.97 -19.42 -5.33
N PRO A 160 -8.03 -18.63 -5.39
CA PRO A 160 -7.90 -17.19 -5.44
C PRO A 160 -7.11 -16.66 -4.24
N TYR A 161 -6.33 -15.63 -4.49
CA TYR A 161 -5.59 -14.89 -3.49
C TYR A 161 -5.75 -13.39 -3.70
N VAL A 162 -5.41 -12.61 -2.69
CA VAL A 162 -5.48 -11.14 -2.73
C VAL A 162 -4.11 -10.54 -2.55
N SER A 163 -3.87 -9.45 -3.24
CA SER A 163 -2.68 -8.62 -3.09
C SER A 163 -3.08 -7.16 -2.91
N MET A 164 -2.41 -6.48 -2.02
CA MET A 164 -2.60 -5.05 -1.79
C MET A 164 -1.53 -4.26 -2.55
N ILE A 165 -1.95 -3.26 -3.31
CA ILE A 165 -1.04 -2.43 -4.11
C ILE A 165 -1.29 -0.97 -3.74
N THR A 166 -0.24 -0.28 -3.31
CA THR A 166 -0.32 1.15 -3.00
C THR A 166 -0.48 1.98 -4.28
N PRO A 167 -1.13 3.16 -4.21
CA PRO A 167 -1.36 4.01 -5.37
C PRO A 167 -0.08 4.42 -6.11
N GLU A 168 1.04 4.46 -5.43
CA GLU A 168 2.36 4.77 -6.02
C GLU A 168 2.80 3.73 -7.04
N ASN A 169 2.36 2.47 -6.86
CA ASN A 169 2.76 1.34 -7.70
C ASN A 169 1.76 1.04 -8.83
N VAL A 170 0.61 1.72 -8.89
CA VAL A 170 -0.37 1.58 -9.97
C VAL A 170 -0.19 2.74 -10.93
N LEU A 171 0.55 2.52 -12.01
CA LEU A 171 0.98 3.58 -12.92
C LEU A 171 -0.10 4.06 -13.90
N ASP A 172 -0.93 3.15 -14.40
CA ASP A 172 -2.00 3.48 -15.34
C ASP A 172 -3.24 2.62 -15.07
N TRP A 173 -4.42 3.18 -15.31
CA TRP A 173 -5.70 2.47 -15.17
C TRP A 173 -6.77 3.09 -16.06
N SER A 174 -7.78 2.30 -16.39
CA SER A 174 -8.96 2.76 -17.11
C SER A 174 -10.22 2.12 -16.55
N TYR A 175 -11.33 2.80 -16.69
CA TYR A 175 -12.64 2.28 -16.32
C TYR A 175 -13.44 2.03 -17.61
N GLU A 176 -13.82 0.77 -17.83
CA GLU A 176 -14.76 0.41 -18.87
C GLU A 176 -16.14 0.15 -18.23
N ARG A 177 -17.15 0.88 -18.68
CA ARG A 177 -18.51 0.53 -18.33
C ARG A 177 -18.91 -0.67 -19.19
N GLN A 178 -19.16 -1.79 -18.55
CA GLN A 178 -19.87 -2.87 -19.23
C GLN A 178 -21.29 -2.38 -19.57
N PRO A 179 -21.77 -2.65 -20.79
CA PRO A 179 -23.10 -2.23 -21.23
C PRO A 179 -24.24 -2.88 -20.45
#